data_3383d6e668d384aa634531acf3e2236d
#
_entry.id   3383d6e668d384aa634531acf3e2236d
#
_cell.length_a   1.000
_cell.length_b   1.000
_cell.length_c   1.000
_cell.angle_alpha   90.00
_cell.angle_beta   90.00
_cell.angle_gamma   90.00
#
_symmetry.space_group_name_H-M   'P 1'
#
loop_
_entity.id
_entity.type
_entity.pdbx_description
1 polymer ?
#
loop_
_entity_poly.entity_id
_entity_poly.type
_entity_poly.pdbx_seq_one_letter_code
_entity_poly.pdbx_strand_id
1 'polypeptide(L)'
;MPADPARRPDIEPRRFGFIARNYPEDASQALATMQGPVLAVWGALDRNVDPGDEANTYAHAFANRPDRRVVVVPAATHALLRAGWFDYQLESDWPKWKTWLYMALGRHAYAPGTLGPIEAWIRSQ
;
A
#
# COMPACT_ATOMS: atom_id res chain seq x y z
N MET A 1 1.20 18.79 19.94
CA MET A 1 -0.14 19.15 20.46
C MET A 1 -0.90 17.88 20.77
N PRO A 2 -1.38 17.67 22.00
CA PRO A 2 -2.21 16.50 22.26
C PRO A 2 -3.52 16.62 21.49
N ALA A 3 -3.90 15.56 20.79
CA ALA A 3 -5.15 15.48 20.06
C ALA A 3 -6.33 15.64 21.04
N ASP A 4 -7.27 16.52 20.70
CA ASP A 4 -8.48 16.77 21.46
C ASP A 4 -9.27 15.45 21.60
N PRO A 5 -9.49 14.95 22.83
CA PRO A 5 -10.22 13.70 23.04
C PRO A 5 -11.69 13.76 22.60
N ALA A 6 -12.24 14.95 22.33
CA ALA A 6 -13.59 15.13 21.79
C ALA A 6 -13.69 14.87 20.27
N ARG A 7 -12.57 14.73 19.57
CA ARG A 7 -12.50 14.41 18.14
C ARG A 7 -12.14 12.94 17.89
N ARG A 8 -12.69 12.02 18.63
CA ARG A 8 -12.58 10.60 18.27
C ARG A 8 -13.40 10.39 17.00
N PRO A 9 -12.79 9.91 15.89
CA PRO A 9 -13.59 9.48 14.77
C PRO A 9 -14.54 8.39 15.26
N ASP A 10 -15.78 8.42 14.79
CA ASP A 10 -16.82 7.45 15.13
C ASP A 10 -16.44 6.10 14.47
N ILE A 11 -15.50 5.41 15.11
CA ILE A 11 -14.97 4.14 14.61
C ILE A 11 -15.90 3.05 15.17
N GLU A 12 -16.53 2.29 14.26
CA GLU A 12 -17.32 1.12 14.64
C GLU A 12 -16.58 0.25 15.66
N PRO A 13 -17.24 -0.22 16.73
CA PRO A 13 -16.59 -1.00 17.80
C PRO A 13 -15.79 -2.20 17.29
N ARG A 14 -16.24 -2.85 16.22
CA ARG A 14 -15.52 -3.97 15.59
C ARG A 14 -14.19 -3.52 14.96
N ARG A 15 -14.21 -2.37 14.28
CA ARG A 15 -13.04 -1.78 13.65
C ARG A 15 -12.04 -1.28 14.69
N PHE A 16 -12.54 -0.68 15.76
CA PHE A 16 -11.71 -0.27 16.89
C PHE A 16 -11.03 -1.48 17.56
N GLY A 17 -11.75 -2.57 17.77
CA GLY A 17 -11.20 -3.80 18.34
C GLY A 17 -10.13 -4.45 17.45
N PHE A 18 -10.27 -4.36 16.13
CA PHE A 18 -9.26 -4.79 15.17
C PHE A 18 -8.01 -3.90 15.25
N ILE A 19 -8.18 -2.59 15.19
CA ILE A 19 -7.07 -1.62 15.27
C ILE A 19 -6.33 -1.77 16.59
N ALA A 20 -7.04 -1.83 17.73
CA ALA A 20 -6.43 -1.95 19.04
C ALA A 20 -5.62 -3.24 19.23
N ARG A 21 -6.02 -4.34 18.59
CA ARG A 21 -5.28 -5.61 18.63
C ARG A 21 -4.04 -5.60 17.74
N ASN A 22 -4.10 -4.90 16.62
CA ASN A 22 -3.00 -4.87 15.65
C ASN A 22 -2.04 -3.69 15.87
N TYR A 23 -2.45 -2.67 16.60
CA TYR A 23 -1.61 -1.49 16.86
C TYR A 23 -0.29 -1.79 17.57
N PRO A 24 -0.20 -2.77 18.52
CA PRO A 24 1.07 -3.13 19.15
C PRO A 24 1.94 -4.06 18.30
N GLU A 25 1.43 -4.58 17.18
CA GLU A 25 2.17 -5.49 16.30
C GLU A 25 3.29 -4.74 15.59
N ASP A 26 4.52 -5.03 15.97
CA ASP A 26 5.70 -4.54 15.27
C ASP A 26 6.07 -5.50 14.14
N ALA A 27 5.75 -5.13 12.91
CA ALA A 27 6.06 -5.91 11.72
C ALA A 27 7.58 -6.01 11.43
N SER A 28 8.42 -5.19 12.07
CA SER A 28 9.87 -5.17 11.81
C SER A 28 10.53 -6.51 12.08
N GLN A 29 10.14 -7.18 13.16
CA GLN A 29 10.66 -8.51 13.49
C GLN A 29 10.22 -9.56 12.47
N ALA A 30 8.96 -9.50 12.04
CA ALA A 30 8.43 -10.40 11.02
C ALA A 30 9.17 -10.22 9.69
N LEU A 31 9.44 -8.99 9.28
CA LEU A 31 10.23 -8.67 8.09
C LEU A 31 11.66 -9.21 8.16
N ALA A 32 12.30 -9.10 9.32
CA ALA A 32 13.66 -9.59 9.53
C ALA A 32 13.75 -11.12 9.47
N THR A 33 12.74 -11.83 9.96
CA THR A 33 12.70 -13.29 10.04
C THR A 33 12.02 -13.97 8.85
N MET A 34 11.33 -13.22 7.99
CA MET A 34 10.67 -13.73 6.80
C MET A 34 11.64 -14.47 5.90
N GLN A 35 11.28 -15.66 5.44
CA GLN A 35 12.09 -16.47 4.53
C GLN A 35 11.62 -16.33 3.09
N GLY A 36 12.56 -16.51 2.15
CA GLY A 36 12.30 -16.48 0.71
C GLY A 36 12.26 -15.09 0.09
N PRO A 37 12.01 -15.03 -1.22
CA PRO A 37 12.01 -13.80 -1.98
C PRO A 37 10.79 -12.92 -1.64
N VAL A 38 10.99 -11.61 -1.55
CA VAL A 38 9.94 -10.63 -1.24
C VAL A 38 10.02 -9.45 -2.19
N LEU A 39 8.90 -9.11 -2.80
CA LEU A 39 8.71 -7.85 -3.50
C LEU A 39 7.71 -6.98 -2.73
N ALA A 40 8.16 -5.84 -2.24
CA ALA A 40 7.33 -4.84 -1.59
C ALA A 40 7.09 -3.66 -2.54
N VAL A 41 5.82 -3.29 -2.73
CA VAL A 41 5.43 -2.27 -3.72
C VAL A 41 4.52 -1.24 -3.08
N TRP A 42 4.84 0.05 -3.27
CA TRP A 42 4.00 1.18 -2.84
C TRP A 42 3.67 2.10 -3.99
N GLY A 43 2.53 2.75 -3.90
CA GLY A 43 2.21 3.90 -4.75
C GLY A 43 2.81 5.17 -4.16
N ALA A 44 3.49 5.98 -4.97
CA ALA A 44 4.10 7.22 -4.50
C ALA A 44 3.08 8.27 -4.03
N LEU A 45 1.83 8.15 -4.45
CA LEU A 45 0.71 9.02 -4.05
C LEU A 45 -0.28 8.27 -3.15
N ASP A 46 0.22 7.34 -2.36
CA ASP A 46 -0.56 6.65 -1.33
C ASP A 46 -1.08 7.67 -0.30
N ARG A 47 -2.38 7.62 -0.01
CA ARG A 47 -3.02 8.50 0.98
C ARG A 47 -3.29 7.81 2.32
N ASN A 48 -2.97 6.53 2.42
CA ASN A 48 -3.23 5.72 3.62
C ASN A 48 -1.99 5.54 4.49
N VAL A 49 -0.81 5.53 3.87
CA VAL A 49 0.49 5.41 4.53
C VAL A 49 1.48 6.39 3.90
N ASP A 50 2.57 6.71 4.59
CA ASP A 50 3.68 7.43 3.99
C ASP A 50 4.55 6.44 3.18
N PRO A 51 4.49 6.47 1.84
CA PRO A 51 5.20 5.50 1.02
C PRO A 51 6.72 5.66 1.11
N GLY A 52 7.22 6.85 1.45
CA GLY A 52 8.65 7.10 1.62
C GLY A 52 9.19 6.44 2.87
N ASP A 53 8.53 6.66 4.01
CA ASP A 53 8.91 6.07 5.29
C ASP A 53 8.77 4.55 5.28
N GLU A 54 7.66 4.04 4.76
CA GLU A 54 7.43 2.60 4.64
C GLU A 54 8.46 1.93 3.73
N ALA A 55 8.68 2.45 2.53
CA ALA A 55 9.66 1.90 1.60
C ALA A 55 11.09 1.91 2.17
N ASN A 56 11.46 2.96 2.90
CA ASN A 56 12.75 3.05 3.58
C ASN A 56 12.88 1.99 4.69
N THR A 57 11.84 1.79 5.49
CA THR A 57 11.80 0.76 6.53
C THR A 57 12.04 -0.62 5.95
N TYR A 58 11.32 -0.95 4.86
CA TYR A 58 11.50 -2.23 4.16
C TYR A 58 12.87 -2.33 3.49
N ALA A 59 13.38 -1.28 2.89
CA ALA A 59 14.69 -1.28 2.28
C ALA A 59 15.81 -1.56 3.29
N HIS A 60 15.70 -1.02 4.51
CA HIS A 60 16.62 -1.33 5.59
C HIS A 60 16.50 -2.79 6.06
N ALA A 61 15.28 -3.29 6.22
CA ALA A 61 15.04 -4.68 6.60
C ALA A 61 15.53 -5.69 5.53
N PHE A 62 15.57 -5.26 4.27
CA PHE A 62 16.00 -6.06 3.13
C PHE A 62 17.49 -5.87 2.78
N ALA A 63 18.20 -5.02 3.50
CA ALA A 63 19.62 -4.84 3.30
C ALA A 63 20.35 -6.21 3.36
N ASN A 64 21.25 -6.45 2.40
CA ASN A 64 21.99 -7.71 2.27
C ASN A 64 21.14 -8.95 1.88
N ARG A 65 19.92 -8.75 1.39
CA ARG A 65 19.05 -9.82 0.88
C ARG A 65 18.78 -9.59 -0.61
N PRO A 66 19.56 -10.22 -1.52
CA PRO A 66 19.44 -10.03 -2.97
C PRO A 66 18.12 -10.57 -3.53
N ASP A 67 17.46 -11.47 -2.83
CA ASP A 67 16.16 -12.05 -3.13
C ASP A 67 14.98 -11.14 -2.73
N ARG A 68 15.27 -9.91 -2.27
CA ARG A 68 14.24 -8.95 -1.82
C ARG A 68 14.35 -7.62 -2.53
N ARG A 69 13.20 -7.05 -2.82
CA ARG A 69 13.13 -5.80 -3.59
C ARG A 69 12.03 -4.87 -3.09
N VAL A 70 12.33 -3.58 -3.11
CA VAL A 70 11.38 -2.49 -2.82
C VAL A 70 11.15 -1.69 -4.09
N VAL A 71 9.91 -1.41 -4.40
CA VAL A 71 9.51 -0.57 -5.55
C VAL A 71 8.50 0.47 -5.11
N VAL A 72 8.74 1.74 -5.44
CA VAL A 72 7.76 2.81 -5.31
C VAL A 72 7.34 3.23 -6.70
N VAL A 73 6.05 3.08 -7.01
CA VAL A 73 5.49 3.36 -8.34
C VAL A 73 5.05 4.81 -8.42
N PRO A 74 5.63 5.64 -9.33
CA PRO A 74 5.22 7.03 -9.51
C PRO A 74 3.75 7.13 -9.94
N ALA A 75 3.07 8.21 -9.51
CA ALA A 75 1.69 8.50 -9.87
C ALA A 75 0.67 7.36 -9.57
N ALA A 76 1.00 6.48 -8.63
CA ALA A 76 0.14 5.39 -8.18
C ALA A 76 -0.48 5.69 -6.82
N THR A 77 -1.74 5.30 -6.64
CA THR A 77 -2.48 5.35 -5.37
C THR A 77 -2.08 4.19 -4.45
N HIS A 78 -2.71 4.08 -3.28
CA HIS A 78 -2.57 2.92 -2.37
C HIS A 78 -2.87 1.58 -3.06
N ALA A 79 -3.89 1.54 -3.92
CA ALA A 79 -4.23 0.34 -4.72
C ALA A 79 -3.41 0.20 -6.00
N LEU A 80 -2.33 0.96 -6.16
CA LEU A 80 -1.45 1.01 -7.34
C LEU A 80 -2.16 1.44 -8.63
N LEU A 81 -3.32 2.10 -8.52
CA LEU A 81 -4.07 2.63 -9.64
C LEU A 81 -3.52 3.99 -10.08
N ARG A 82 -3.85 4.39 -11.30
CA ARG A 82 -3.49 5.72 -11.83
C ARG A 82 -4.10 6.83 -10.97
N ALA A 83 -3.28 7.57 -10.23
CA ALA A 83 -3.75 8.61 -9.32
C ALA A 83 -4.53 9.71 -10.03
N GLY A 84 -4.20 10.06 -11.27
CA GLY A 84 -4.95 11.05 -12.05
C GLY A 84 -6.43 10.68 -12.27
N TRP A 85 -6.80 9.41 -12.12
CA TRP A 85 -8.17 8.93 -12.31
C TRP A 85 -8.80 8.37 -11.04
N PHE A 86 -8.00 7.85 -10.11
CA PHE A 86 -8.45 7.08 -8.94
C PHE A 86 -7.84 7.59 -7.63
N ASP A 87 -7.59 8.89 -7.51
CA ASP A 87 -7.04 9.49 -6.29
C ASP A 87 -8.12 9.63 -5.20
N TYR A 88 -8.54 8.51 -4.66
CA TYR A 88 -9.45 8.40 -3.54
C TYR A 88 -8.79 7.60 -2.42
N GLN A 89 -9.11 7.94 -1.19
CA GLN A 89 -8.58 7.20 -0.04
C GLN A 89 -9.21 5.82 0.11
N LEU A 90 -10.51 5.71 -0.15
CA LEU A 90 -11.26 4.46 -0.05
C LEU A 90 -12.03 4.22 -1.35
N GLU A 91 -12.24 2.95 -1.69
CA GLU A 91 -13.10 2.57 -2.82
C GLU A 91 -14.56 3.01 -2.63
N SER A 92 -15.03 3.06 -1.37
CA SER A 92 -16.37 3.55 -1.02
C SER A 92 -16.59 5.01 -1.42
N ASP A 93 -15.52 5.78 -1.60
CA ASP A 93 -15.58 7.19 -1.98
C ASP A 93 -15.71 7.37 -3.51
N TRP A 94 -15.60 6.29 -4.27
CA TRP A 94 -15.70 6.33 -5.71
C TRP A 94 -17.13 6.67 -6.15
N PRO A 95 -17.31 7.66 -7.04
CA PRO A 95 -18.55 7.77 -7.79
C PRO A 95 -18.82 6.49 -8.57
N LYS A 96 -20.07 6.07 -8.69
CA LYS A 96 -20.45 4.81 -9.35
C LYS A 96 -19.84 4.64 -10.75
N TRP A 97 -19.72 5.72 -11.51
CA TRP A 97 -19.13 5.67 -12.85
C TRP A 97 -17.61 5.34 -12.83
N LYS A 98 -16.90 5.61 -11.73
CA LYS A 98 -15.49 5.22 -11.57
C LYS A 98 -15.33 3.71 -11.47
N THR A 99 -16.25 3.02 -10.83
CA THR A 99 -16.28 1.55 -10.80
C THR A 99 -16.42 0.98 -12.22
N TRP A 100 -17.33 1.54 -13.01
CA TRP A 100 -17.47 1.12 -14.42
C TRP A 100 -16.22 1.43 -15.25
N LEU A 101 -15.61 2.60 -15.04
CA LEU A 101 -14.35 2.97 -15.68
C LEU A 101 -13.23 1.98 -15.32
N TYR A 102 -13.10 1.64 -14.04
CA TYR A 102 -12.11 0.66 -13.57
C TYR A 102 -12.31 -0.71 -14.26
N MET A 103 -13.54 -1.19 -14.31
CA MET A 103 -13.88 -2.46 -14.98
C MET A 103 -13.57 -2.40 -16.48
N ALA A 104 -13.88 -1.30 -17.14
CA ALA A 104 -13.63 -1.12 -18.58
C ALA A 104 -12.11 -1.02 -18.90
N LEU A 105 -11.34 -0.39 -18.03
CA LEU A 105 -9.90 -0.24 -18.21
C LEU A 105 -9.13 -1.52 -17.91
N GLY A 106 -9.63 -2.37 -17.00
CA GLY A 106 -8.93 -3.58 -16.57
C GLY A 106 -7.49 -3.30 -16.14
N ARG A 107 -6.53 -3.98 -16.76
CA ARG A 107 -5.10 -3.78 -16.46
C ARG A 107 -4.60 -2.33 -16.69
N HIS A 108 -5.25 -1.57 -17.54
CA HIS A 108 -4.87 -0.19 -17.83
C HIS A 108 -5.27 0.80 -16.74
N ALA A 109 -6.07 0.39 -15.77
CA ALA A 109 -6.37 1.19 -14.58
C ALA A 109 -5.15 1.33 -13.66
N TYR A 110 -4.23 0.39 -13.68
CA TYR A 110 -3.01 0.44 -12.88
C TYR A 110 -2.03 1.49 -13.41
N ALA A 111 -1.28 2.10 -12.52
CA ALA A 111 -0.27 3.08 -12.88
C ALA A 111 0.84 2.43 -13.74
N PRO A 112 1.39 3.15 -14.71
CA PRO A 112 2.56 2.68 -15.45
C PRO A 112 3.70 2.31 -14.51
N GLY A 113 4.38 1.20 -14.78
CA GLY A 113 5.46 0.70 -13.92
C GLY A 113 4.99 -0.17 -12.75
N THR A 114 3.68 -0.50 -12.67
CA THR A 114 3.15 -1.41 -11.65
C THR A 114 3.23 -2.87 -12.08
N LEU A 115 2.47 -3.26 -13.08
CA LEU A 115 2.29 -4.68 -13.43
C LEU A 115 3.53 -5.30 -14.07
N GLY A 116 4.24 -4.57 -14.92
CA GLY A 116 5.42 -5.07 -15.61
C GLY A 116 6.54 -5.51 -14.65
N PRO A 117 6.98 -4.67 -13.72
CA PRO A 117 7.98 -5.05 -12.71
C PRO A 117 7.54 -6.19 -11.81
N ILE A 118 6.27 -6.25 -11.42
CA ILE A 118 5.71 -7.36 -10.62
C ILE A 118 5.78 -8.67 -11.41
N GLU A 119 5.32 -8.66 -12.65
CA GLU A 119 5.36 -9.83 -13.53
C GLU A 119 6.80 -10.31 -13.78
N ALA A 120 7.70 -9.38 -14.09
CA ALA A 120 9.12 -9.68 -14.31
C ALA A 120 9.77 -10.30 -13.06
N TRP A 121 9.45 -9.75 -11.88
CA TRP A 121 9.96 -10.27 -10.63
C TRP A 121 9.45 -11.68 -10.34
N ILE A 122 8.15 -11.95 -10.52
CA ILE A 122 7.57 -13.29 -10.33
C ILE A 122 8.25 -14.32 -11.25
N ARG A 123 8.49 -13.94 -12.52
CA ARG A 123 9.14 -14.83 -13.48
C ARG A 123 10.61 -15.12 -13.20
N SER A 124 11.25 -14.27 -12.38
CA SER A 124 12.67 -14.43 -12.01
C SER A 124 12.90 -15.32 -10.80
N GLN A 125 11.82 -15.75 -10.11
CA GLN A 125 11.91 -16.69 -8.98
C GLN A 125 11.86 -18.14 -9.44
#